data_e684993545340109927838570eb82748
#
_entry.id   e684993545340109927838570eb82748
#
_cell.length_a   1.000
_cell.length_b   1.000
_cell.length_c   1.000
_cell.angle_alpha   90.00
_cell.angle_beta   90.00
_cell.angle_gamma   90.00
#
_symmetry.space_group_name_H-M   'P 1'
#
loop_
_entity.id
_entity.type
_entity.pdbx_description
1 polymer ?
#
loop_
_entity_poly.entity_id
_entity_poly.type
_entity_poly.pdbx_seq_one_letter_code
_entity_poly.pdbx_strand_id
1 'polypeptide(L)'
;MDNTNVVTGANNAVAYGSGNTVKESDANFRDRDYENEPDDATKRTGDWKSNSVAIGVNNTAAGTSALAMGNSSKALMNESIAIGHSAEAQRTWSTAIGTRAKASEVRSQAIGYEALASGYKSNAIGSSAQATNNHSVAMGSSALASGDHAQAFGAGAQATNVRSNAFGSDASATADYAMAIGDHANATHLNSIALGTGSTTSEATAQSSATIAGHTFGGFAGVGSAANGSVSVGKVGAERQIKNVAAGEISATSTDAVNGSQLYSVANDLQTQINNSTPGQINNNIKNLTSRVGTVERRVNKVGAGSAALAALHPLDFNPDDKWTIAAGYGHYHNANSAALGAFYRPNEDTMFSVGGTVGTGETQLNAGVSIRLGKRSPESRSRVAMGREIAELNARLQDMENKYNNLLQILTPHAIDPSKTAEFPDVPRNHWAYQYISQLAGNG
;
A
#
# COMPACT_ATOMS: atom_id res chain seq x y z
N MET A 1 5.54 36.85 -48.96
CA MET A 1 6.49 36.53 -47.90
C MET A 1 7.36 35.42 -48.40
N ASP A 2 8.66 35.67 -48.45
CA ASP A 2 9.62 34.70 -48.94
C ASP A 2 9.71 33.55 -47.94
N ASN A 3 9.26 32.39 -48.37
CA ASN A 3 9.05 31.22 -47.50
C ASN A 3 10.20 30.22 -47.66
N THR A 4 11.41 30.75 -47.80
CA THR A 4 12.63 29.98 -48.04
C THR A 4 13.17 29.39 -46.74
N ASN A 5 13.66 28.13 -46.80
CA ASN A 5 14.38 27.52 -45.70
C ASN A 5 15.75 28.17 -45.53
N VAL A 6 16.16 28.41 -44.28
CA VAL A 6 17.47 29.00 -43.94
C VAL A 6 18.33 27.94 -43.25
N VAL A 7 19.49 27.63 -43.82
CA VAL A 7 20.50 26.75 -43.22
C VAL A 7 21.77 27.53 -43.04
N THR A 8 22.24 27.69 -41.78
CA THR A 8 23.42 28.51 -41.47
C THR A 8 24.38 27.74 -40.57
N GLY A 9 25.63 27.57 -41.02
CA GLY A 9 26.72 26.96 -40.21
C GLY A 9 26.59 25.44 -39.96
N ALA A 10 25.56 24.79 -40.46
CA ALA A 10 25.23 23.40 -40.17
C ALA A 10 25.75 22.44 -41.26
N ASN A 11 26.54 21.44 -40.88
CA ASN A 11 26.92 20.32 -41.73
C ASN A 11 25.87 19.20 -41.64
N ASN A 12 25.53 18.54 -42.76
CA ASN A 12 24.52 17.47 -42.84
C ASN A 12 23.14 17.86 -42.33
N ALA A 13 22.77 19.12 -42.38
CA ALA A 13 21.47 19.62 -41.95
C ALA A 13 20.38 19.30 -42.98
N VAL A 14 19.18 19.02 -42.50
CA VAL A 14 18.00 18.79 -43.34
C VAL A 14 16.95 19.83 -43.00
N ALA A 15 16.52 20.61 -43.99
CA ALA A 15 15.39 21.51 -43.91
C ALA A 15 14.37 21.14 -44.98
N TYR A 16 13.24 20.57 -44.61
CA TYR A 16 12.17 20.14 -45.53
C TYR A 16 10.85 20.87 -45.23
N GLY A 17 10.25 21.48 -46.22
CA GLY A 17 9.05 22.30 -46.07
C GLY A 17 9.33 23.78 -46.33
N SER A 18 8.67 24.70 -45.60
CA SER A 18 8.82 26.13 -45.86
C SER A 18 9.12 26.95 -44.60
N GLY A 19 9.96 27.95 -44.71
CA GLY A 19 10.31 28.87 -43.60
C GLY A 19 11.08 28.24 -42.46
N ASN A 20 11.64 27.04 -42.63
CA ASN A 20 12.39 26.37 -41.62
C ASN A 20 13.79 26.98 -41.42
N THR A 21 14.27 27.05 -40.20
CA THR A 21 15.62 27.50 -39.83
C THR A 21 16.41 26.37 -39.23
N VAL A 22 17.55 26.03 -39.79
CA VAL A 22 18.55 25.17 -39.18
C VAL A 22 19.82 25.98 -38.95
N LYS A 23 20.31 26.05 -37.73
CA LYS A 23 21.50 26.80 -37.38
C LYS A 23 22.31 26.09 -36.30
N GLU A 24 23.58 26.40 -36.16
CA GLU A 24 24.37 26.02 -35.00
C GLU A 24 23.84 26.73 -33.73
N SER A 25 23.96 26.09 -32.59
CA SER A 25 23.72 26.77 -31.31
C SER A 25 24.76 27.88 -31.11
N ASP A 26 24.35 29.03 -30.61
CA ASP A 26 25.29 30.08 -30.23
C ASP A 26 26.29 29.53 -29.21
N ALA A 27 27.56 29.49 -29.56
CA ALA A 27 28.65 28.89 -28.78
C ALA A 27 28.84 29.44 -27.35
N ASN A 28 28.10 30.50 -27.02
CA ASN A 28 28.17 31.18 -25.72
C ASN A 28 27.12 30.70 -24.70
N PHE A 29 26.25 29.76 -25.03
CA PHE A 29 25.26 29.27 -24.08
C PHE A 29 25.83 28.11 -23.28
N ARG A 30 26.26 28.38 -22.06
CA ARG A 30 26.71 27.36 -21.08
C ARG A 30 25.50 26.72 -20.46
N ASP A 31 25.15 25.51 -20.87
CA ASP A 31 24.34 24.62 -20.04
C ASP A 31 25.18 24.23 -18.82
N ARG A 32 24.89 24.81 -17.66
CA ARG A 32 25.49 24.37 -16.43
C ARG A 32 24.90 23.01 -16.08
N ASP A 33 25.69 21.96 -16.25
CA ASP A 33 25.42 20.70 -15.58
C ASP A 33 25.60 20.92 -14.08
N TYR A 34 24.55 20.85 -13.31
CA TYR A 34 24.56 21.07 -11.85
C TYR A 34 25.23 19.96 -11.06
N GLU A 35 25.71 18.89 -11.71
CA GLU A 35 26.44 17.80 -11.06
C GLU A 35 27.95 17.89 -11.35
N ASN A 36 28.69 18.49 -10.43
CA ASN A 36 30.13 18.31 -10.08
C ASN A 36 31.15 17.99 -11.19
N GLU A 37 30.96 18.39 -12.43
CA GLU A 37 32.07 18.37 -13.38
C GLU A 37 32.73 19.76 -13.42
N PRO A 38 34.04 19.87 -13.20
CA PRO A 38 34.72 21.11 -13.37
C PRO A 38 34.60 21.54 -14.85
N ASP A 39 34.21 22.79 -15.02
CA ASP A 39 34.03 23.48 -16.31
C ASP A 39 35.36 23.46 -17.10
N ASP A 40 35.66 22.33 -17.77
CA ASP A 40 36.83 22.25 -18.63
C ASP A 40 36.50 22.86 -20.00
N ALA A 41 36.55 24.20 -20.02
CA ALA A 41 36.37 24.99 -21.25
C ALA A 41 37.39 24.62 -22.35
N THR A 42 38.41 23.83 -22.06
CA THR A 42 39.48 23.48 -23.01
C THR A 42 39.17 22.20 -23.81
N LYS A 43 38.16 21.43 -23.47
CA LYS A 43 37.78 20.20 -24.19
C LYS A 43 36.73 20.39 -25.27
N ARG A 44 36.24 21.60 -25.52
CA ARG A 44 35.18 21.88 -26.50
C ARG A 44 35.65 22.50 -27.84
N THR A 45 36.88 22.25 -28.22
CA THR A 45 37.38 22.63 -29.58
C THR A 45 37.25 21.49 -30.58
N GLY A 46 36.10 20.86 -30.65
CA GLY A 46 35.78 19.91 -31.71
C GLY A 46 34.80 20.55 -32.69
N ASP A 47 35.03 20.38 -34.02
CA ASP A 47 34.06 20.65 -35.07
C ASP A 47 32.80 19.78 -34.82
N TRP A 48 31.90 20.25 -33.96
CA TRP A 48 30.59 19.62 -33.72
C TRP A 48 29.73 19.84 -34.93
N LYS A 49 29.78 18.88 -35.86
CA LYS A 49 28.99 18.90 -37.08
C LYS A 49 27.52 18.76 -36.72
N SER A 50 26.73 19.79 -36.96
CA SER A 50 25.32 19.75 -36.65
C SER A 50 24.57 18.88 -37.65
N ASN A 51 24.09 17.73 -37.21
CA ASN A 51 23.18 16.85 -37.96
C ASN A 51 21.71 17.22 -37.69
N SER A 52 21.39 18.50 -37.63
CA SER A 52 20.07 18.95 -37.19
C SER A 52 19.05 18.87 -38.32
N VAL A 53 17.79 18.63 -37.94
CA VAL A 53 16.69 18.36 -38.85
C VAL A 53 15.51 19.27 -38.54
N ALA A 54 15.03 20.02 -39.54
CA ALA A 54 13.79 20.79 -39.45
C ALA A 54 12.81 20.38 -40.56
N ILE A 55 11.64 19.84 -40.17
CA ILE A 55 10.64 19.33 -41.13
C ILE A 55 9.28 19.99 -40.88
N GLY A 56 8.71 20.62 -41.90
CA GLY A 56 7.39 21.24 -41.83
C GLY A 56 7.41 22.72 -42.11
N VAL A 57 6.73 23.54 -41.32
CA VAL A 57 6.56 24.97 -41.57
C VAL A 57 7.08 25.81 -40.41
N ASN A 58 7.95 26.77 -40.67
CA ASN A 58 8.49 27.72 -39.70
C ASN A 58 9.17 27.07 -38.48
N ASN A 59 9.76 25.89 -38.64
CA ASN A 59 10.44 25.22 -37.52
C ASN A 59 11.88 25.75 -37.36
N THR A 60 12.39 25.69 -36.14
CA THR A 60 13.76 26.05 -35.81
C THR A 60 14.47 24.86 -35.17
N ALA A 61 15.52 24.37 -35.81
CA ALA A 61 16.45 23.41 -35.24
C ALA A 61 17.80 24.10 -35.02
N ALA A 62 18.14 24.41 -33.76
CA ALA A 62 19.37 25.06 -33.41
C ALA A 62 20.14 24.19 -32.38
N GLY A 63 21.40 23.92 -32.71
CA GLY A 63 22.20 23.01 -31.90
C GLY A 63 22.59 21.74 -32.64
N THR A 64 23.55 21.00 -32.08
CA THR A 64 24.01 19.74 -32.68
C THR A 64 22.97 18.65 -32.52
N SER A 65 22.62 17.92 -33.58
CA SER A 65 21.64 16.84 -33.58
C SER A 65 20.23 17.24 -33.06
N ALA A 66 19.86 18.49 -33.25
CA ALA A 66 18.52 18.96 -32.90
C ALA A 66 17.48 18.52 -33.93
N LEU A 67 16.28 18.14 -33.46
CA LEU A 67 15.15 17.75 -34.32
C LEU A 67 13.96 18.66 -34.07
N ALA A 68 13.52 19.43 -35.06
CA ALA A 68 12.30 20.21 -35.03
C ALA A 68 11.34 19.75 -36.12
N MET A 69 10.16 19.25 -35.76
CA MET A 69 9.17 18.73 -36.71
C MET A 69 7.76 19.24 -36.39
N GLY A 70 7.10 19.83 -37.40
CA GLY A 70 5.74 20.31 -37.24
C GLY A 70 5.50 21.68 -37.85
N ASN A 71 4.77 22.53 -37.15
CA ASN A 71 4.56 23.93 -37.49
C ASN A 71 5.03 24.79 -36.31
N SER A 72 5.97 25.68 -36.53
CA SER A 72 6.54 26.58 -35.54
C SER A 72 7.20 25.86 -34.35
N SER A 73 7.65 24.63 -34.54
CA SER A 73 8.36 23.89 -33.48
C SER A 73 9.81 24.41 -33.34
N LYS A 74 10.34 24.38 -32.12
CA LYS A 74 11.65 24.92 -31.80
C LYS A 74 12.47 23.94 -30.97
N ALA A 75 13.51 23.39 -31.57
CA ALA A 75 14.55 22.61 -30.90
C ALA A 75 15.81 23.50 -30.82
N LEU A 76 16.09 24.10 -29.66
CA LEU A 76 16.98 25.26 -29.59
C LEU A 76 18.40 24.93 -29.13
N MET A 77 18.67 23.73 -28.62
CA MET A 77 19.96 23.33 -28.09
C MET A 77 20.37 21.93 -28.57
N ASN A 78 21.58 21.51 -28.15
CA ASN A 78 22.15 20.23 -28.58
C ASN A 78 21.26 19.05 -28.17
N GLU A 79 21.07 18.12 -29.10
CA GLU A 79 20.29 16.89 -28.93
C GLU A 79 18.87 17.14 -28.39
N SER A 80 18.32 18.34 -28.65
CA SER A 80 16.94 18.66 -28.32
C SER A 80 15.97 18.18 -29.40
N ILE A 81 14.76 17.77 -28.97
CA ILE A 81 13.71 17.25 -29.83
C ILE A 81 12.44 18.07 -29.62
N ALA A 82 11.91 18.70 -30.67
CA ALA A 82 10.64 19.41 -30.66
C ALA A 82 9.72 18.90 -31.77
N ILE A 83 8.65 18.19 -31.43
CA ILE A 83 7.72 17.61 -32.41
C ILE A 83 6.29 18.05 -32.11
N GLY A 84 5.67 18.81 -33.02
CA GLY A 84 4.30 19.27 -32.88
C GLY A 84 4.11 20.72 -33.28
N HIS A 85 2.86 21.19 -33.22
CA HIS A 85 2.58 22.61 -33.46
C HIS A 85 3.05 23.44 -32.24
N SER A 86 3.96 24.38 -32.47
CA SER A 86 4.52 25.23 -31.40
C SER A 86 5.16 24.46 -30.22
N ALA A 87 5.69 23.27 -30.49
CA ALA A 87 6.47 22.54 -29.48
C ALA A 87 7.83 23.25 -29.27
N GLU A 88 8.27 23.36 -27.99
CA GLU A 88 9.51 24.05 -27.66
C GLU A 88 10.41 23.19 -26.76
N ALA A 89 11.57 22.76 -27.25
CA ALA A 89 12.64 22.14 -26.50
C ALA A 89 13.80 23.14 -26.36
N GLN A 90 13.96 23.72 -25.19
CA GLN A 90 14.75 24.95 -25.04
C GLN A 90 16.18 24.71 -24.53
N ARG A 91 16.49 23.50 -24.03
CA ARG A 91 17.81 23.18 -23.48
C ARG A 91 18.37 21.87 -24.04
N THR A 92 19.63 21.59 -23.74
CA THR A 92 20.32 20.37 -24.14
C THR A 92 19.62 19.13 -23.58
N TRP A 93 19.47 18.10 -24.43
CA TRP A 93 18.75 16.85 -24.14
C TRP A 93 17.28 17.04 -23.76
N SER A 94 16.70 18.22 -24.02
CA SER A 94 15.28 18.41 -23.77
C SER A 94 14.41 17.82 -24.87
N THR A 95 13.24 17.31 -24.53
CA THR A 95 12.29 16.71 -25.49
C THR A 95 10.91 17.33 -25.29
N ALA A 96 10.34 17.92 -26.32
CA ALA A 96 8.99 18.46 -26.35
C ALA A 96 8.19 17.80 -27.50
N ILE A 97 7.21 16.97 -27.17
CA ILE A 97 6.38 16.26 -28.15
C ILE A 97 4.90 16.53 -27.88
N GLY A 98 4.25 17.17 -28.80
CA GLY A 98 2.84 17.56 -28.72
C GLY A 98 2.61 19.02 -29.06
N THR A 99 1.35 19.37 -29.34
CA THR A 99 0.98 20.76 -29.58
C THR A 99 1.22 21.59 -28.35
N ARG A 100 2.01 22.65 -28.45
CA ARG A 100 2.44 23.56 -27.37
C ARG A 100 3.15 22.87 -26.19
N ALA A 101 3.68 21.66 -26.39
CA ALA A 101 4.53 21.03 -25.39
C ALA A 101 5.81 21.88 -25.19
N LYS A 102 6.22 22.06 -23.93
CA LYS A 102 7.36 22.90 -23.59
C LYS A 102 8.31 22.23 -22.60
N ALA A 103 9.53 21.95 -23.04
CA ALA A 103 10.63 21.43 -22.22
C ALA A 103 11.69 22.55 -22.08
N SER A 104 11.76 23.17 -20.90
CA SER A 104 12.50 24.44 -20.70
C SER A 104 13.83 24.28 -20.01
N GLU A 105 14.16 23.09 -19.49
CA GLU A 105 15.39 22.84 -18.78
C GLU A 105 16.16 21.64 -19.33
N VAL A 106 17.42 21.51 -18.93
CA VAL A 106 18.31 20.43 -19.36
C VAL A 106 17.72 19.07 -18.96
N ARG A 107 17.71 18.13 -19.93
CA ARG A 107 17.17 16.79 -19.76
C ARG A 107 15.67 16.75 -19.36
N SER A 108 14.95 17.83 -19.60
CA SER A 108 13.51 17.85 -19.36
C SER A 108 12.73 17.21 -20.51
N GLN A 109 11.61 16.57 -20.20
CA GLN A 109 10.75 15.93 -21.19
C GLN A 109 9.29 16.39 -21.04
N ALA A 110 8.71 16.98 -22.05
CA ALA A 110 7.32 17.40 -22.11
C ALA A 110 6.62 16.66 -23.25
N ILE A 111 5.74 15.73 -22.93
CA ILE A 111 5.05 14.88 -23.92
C ILE A 111 3.54 14.97 -23.72
N GLY A 112 2.86 15.60 -24.65
CA GLY A 112 1.41 15.81 -24.59
C GLY A 112 1.01 17.21 -25.05
N TYR A 113 -0.28 17.41 -25.25
CA TYR A 113 -0.85 18.73 -25.52
C TYR A 113 -0.60 19.66 -24.33
N GLU A 114 0.04 20.80 -24.56
CA GLU A 114 0.39 21.78 -23.51
C GLU A 114 1.16 21.21 -22.30
N ALA A 115 1.86 20.10 -22.48
CA ALA A 115 2.71 19.57 -21.41
C ALA A 115 3.87 20.54 -21.12
N LEU A 116 4.18 20.75 -19.85
CA LEU A 116 5.23 21.66 -19.37
C LEU A 116 6.24 20.94 -18.47
N ALA A 117 7.48 20.82 -18.92
CA ALA A 117 8.60 20.35 -18.12
C ALA A 117 9.62 21.50 -17.97
N SER A 118 9.60 22.18 -16.84
CA SER A 118 10.42 23.37 -16.58
C SER A 118 11.43 23.19 -15.45
N GLY A 119 11.55 22.01 -14.87
CA GLY A 119 12.62 21.66 -13.94
C GLY A 119 13.76 20.91 -14.60
N TYR A 120 14.96 20.97 -14.04
CA TYR A 120 16.08 20.14 -14.47
C TYR A 120 15.75 18.64 -14.31
N LYS A 121 15.98 17.86 -15.38
CA LYS A 121 15.61 16.42 -15.41
C LYS A 121 14.13 16.14 -15.10
N SER A 122 13.24 17.10 -15.34
CA SER A 122 11.81 16.91 -15.10
C SER A 122 11.11 16.20 -16.24
N ASN A 123 10.04 15.45 -15.94
CA ASN A 123 9.27 14.71 -16.95
C ASN A 123 7.77 15.04 -16.80
N ALA A 124 7.18 15.63 -17.82
CA ALA A 124 5.75 15.93 -17.91
C ALA A 124 5.14 15.14 -19.06
N ILE A 125 4.33 14.14 -18.77
CA ILE A 125 3.74 13.23 -19.74
C ILE A 125 2.22 13.20 -19.58
N GLY A 126 1.52 13.74 -20.54
CA GLY A 126 0.06 13.86 -20.53
C GLY A 126 -0.41 15.22 -21.01
N SER A 127 -1.68 15.33 -21.37
CA SER A 127 -2.27 16.63 -21.71
C SER A 127 -2.22 17.57 -20.53
N SER A 128 -1.65 18.75 -20.69
CA SER A 128 -1.49 19.77 -19.65
C SER A 128 -0.75 19.28 -18.38
N ALA A 129 0.03 18.21 -18.49
CA ALA A 129 0.89 17.75 -17.40
C ALA A 129 1.98 18.79 -17.11
N GLN A 130 2.30 19.04 -15.85
CA GLN A 130 3.25 20.04 -15.42
C GLN A 130 4.28 19.46 -14.43
N ALA A 131 5.54 19.42 -14.82
CA ALA A 131 6.67 19.07 -13.99
C ALA A 131 7.60 20.30 -13.89
N THR A 132 7.44 21.08 -12.84
CA THR A 132 7.97 22.45 -12.82
C THR A 132 9.21 22.63 -11.94
N ASN A 133 9.62 21.62 -11.19
CA ASN A 133 10.82 21.67 -10.37
C ASN A 133 11.79 20.54 -10.71
N ASN A 134 13.01 20.60 -10.14
CA ASN A 134 14.07 19.65 -10.45
C ASN A 134 13.66 18.21 -10.12
N HIS A 135 14.02 17.27 -11.01
CA HIS A 135 13.74 15.86 -10.88
C HIS A 135 12.25 15.52 -10.65
N SER A 136 11.34 16.48 -10.93
CA SER A 136 9.90 16.24 -10.81
C SER A 136 9.36 15.40 -11.96
N VAL A 137 8.35 14.58 -11.66
CA VAL A 137 7.70 13.70 -12.63
C VAL A 137 6.18 13.89 -12.55
N ALA A 138 5.55 14.33 -13.64
CA ALA A 138 4.11 14.47 -13.77
C ALA A 138 3.62 13.57 -14.91
N MET A 139 2.88 12.51 -14.61
CA MET A 139 2.35 11.57 -15.59
C MET A 139 0.83 11.43 -15.44
N GLY A 140 0.12 11.97 -16.40
CA GLY A 140 -1.35 11.99 -16.43
C GLY A 140 -1.88 13.32 -16.98
N SER A 141 -3.12 13.33 -17.44
CA SER A 141 -3.75 14.58 -17.85
C SER A 141 -3.85 15.54 -16.67
N SER A 142 -3.37 16.76 -16.84
CA SER A 142 -3.36 17.80 -15.79
C SER A 142 -2.62 17.41 -14.50
N ALA A 143 -1.76 16.40 -14.55
CA ALA A 143 -0.90 16.06 -13.42
C ALA A 143 0.06 17.21 -13.11
N LEU A 144 0.26 17.53 -11.84
CA LEU A 144 1.13 18.61 -11.37
C LEU A 144 2.18 18.08 -10.38
N ALA A 145 3.45 18.14 -10.77
CA ALA A 145 4.59 17.89 -9.89
C ALA A 145 5.42 19.18 -9.80
N SER A 146 5.20 19.96 -8.76
CA SER A 146 5.85 21.27 -8.57
C SER A 146 6.84 21.30 -7.40
N GLY A 147 6.92 20.25 -6.61
CA GLY A 147 7.97 20.10 -5.60
C GLY A 147 9.28 19.56 -6.19
N ASP A 148 10.39 19.86 -5.55
CA ASP A 148 11.68 19.27 -5.89
C ASP A 148 11.66 17.76 -5.64
N HIS A 149 12.03 16.94 -6.63
CA HIS A 149 11.89 15.48 -6.60
C HIS A 149 10.44 14.97 -6.41
N ALA A 150 9.43 15.78 -6.68
CA ALA A 150 8.03 15.39 -6.54
C ALA A 150 7.57 14.47 -7.68
N GLN A 151 6.64 13.57 -7.39
CA GLN A 151 6.09 12.63 -8.36
C GLN A 151 4.56 12.62 -8.34
N ALA A 152 3.93 12.92 -9.47
CA ALA A 152 2.49 12.93 -9.65
C ALA A 152 2.10 11.96 -10.77
N PHE A 153 1.46 10.84 -10.43
CA PHE A 153 1.00 9.80 -11.35
C PHE A 153 -0.52 9.64 -11.28
N GLY A 154 -1.20 10.07 -12.30
CA GLY A 154 -2.66 10.01 -12.41
C GLY A 154 -3.23 11.29 -13.02
N ALA A 155 -4.44 11.22 -13.57
CA ALA A 155 -5.13 12.41 -14.05
C ALA A 155 -5.41 13.33 -12.84
N GLY A 156 -5.09 14.61 -12.94
CA GLY A 156 -5.28 15.58 -11.87
C GLY A 156 -4.41 15.37 -10.62
N ALA A 157 -3.50 14.39 -10.62
CA ALA A 157 -2.62 14.14 -9.47
C ALA A 157 -1.73 15.36 -9.15
N GLN A 158 -1.56 15.69 -7.88
CA GLN A 158 -0.83 16.85 -7.41
C GLN A 158 0.24 16.48 -6.38
N ALA A 159 1.50 16.70 -6.71
CA ALA A 159 2.64 16.57 -5.81
C ALA A 159 3.39 17.91 -5.77
N THR A 160 3.09 18.74 -4.77
CA THR A 160 3.44 20.17 -4.82
C THR A 160 4.62 20.55 -3.93
N ASN A 161 5.00 19.70 -3.00
CA ASN A 161 6.07 19.96 -2.05
C ASN A 161 7.27 19.03 -2.27
N VAL A 162 8.37 19.32 -1.56
CA VAL A 162 9.64 18.60 -1.70
C VAL A 162 9.43 17.09 -1.47
N ARG A 163 9.84 16.28 -2.45
CA ARG A 163 9.76 14.81 -2.42
C ARG A 163 8.35 14.28 -2.10
N SER A 164 7.32 15.07 -2.38
CA SER A 164 5.94 14.59 -2.29
C SER A 164 5.60 13.63 -3.43
N ASN A 165 4.74 12.66 -3.16
CA ASN A 165 4.37 11.62 -4.12
C ASN A 165 2.85 11.44 -4.15
N ALA A 166 2.23 11.59 -5.33
CA ALA A 166 0.79 11.43 -5.54
C ALA A 166 0.55 10.36 -6.60
N PHE A 167 -0.04 9.24 -6.21
CA PHE A 167 -0.35 8.09 -7.07
C PHE A 167 -1.86 7.81 -7.07
N GLY A 168 -2.52 8.18 -8.13
CA GLY A 168 -3.96 8.00 -8.33
C GLY A 168 -4.58 9.20 -9.02
N SER A 169 -5.80 9.04 -9.59
CA SER A 169 -6.56 10.18 -10.10
C SER A 169 -6.86 11.13 -8.96
N ASP A 170 -6.65 12.42 -9.19
CA ASP A 170 -6.88 13.49 -8.20
C ASP A 170 -6.22 13.25 -6.82
N ALA A 171 -5.21 12.38 -6.77
CA ALA A 171 -4.40 12.20 -5.57
C ALA A 171 -3.62 13.49 -5.29
N SER A 172 -3.54 13.89 -4.02
CA SER A 172 -2.94 15.16 -3.60
C SER A 172 -1.94 14.97 -2.46
N ALA A 173 -0.66 15.26 -2.72
CA ALA A 173 0.42 15.26 -1.73
C ALA A 173 1.01 16.67 -1.65
N THR A 174 0.62 17.43 -0.61
CA THR A 174 0.89 18.87 -0.52
C THR A 174 1.78 19.26 0.65
N ALA A 175 2.39 18.30 1.32
CA ALA A 175 3.42 18.53 2.33
C ALA A 175 4.73 17.85 1.93
N ASP A 176 5.84 18.29 2.52
CA ASP A 176 7.15 17.70 2.28
C ASP A 176 7.15 16.21 2.67
N TYR A 177 7.74 15.37 1.81
CA TYR A 177 7.82 13.93 1.97
C TYR A 177 6.45 13.22 2.13
N ALA A 178 5.35 13.93 1.85
CA ALA A 178 4.01 13.34 1.92
C ALA A 178 3.77 12.38 0.75
N MET A 179 2.98 11.32 0.99
CA MET A 179 2.63 10.34 -0.01
C MET A 179 1.12 10.09 -0.03
N ALA A 180 0.48 10.32 -1.17
CA ALA A 180 -0.94 10.05 -1.40
C ALA A 180 -1.08 8.91 -2.41
N ILE A 181 -1.64 7.78 -2.00
CA ILE A 181 -1.83 6.59 -2.84
C ILE A 181 -3.30 6.21 -2.89
N GLY A 182 -3.89 6.35 -4.05
CA GLY A 182 -5.30 6.04 -4.31
C GLY A 182 -6.02 7.21 -4.96
N ASP A 183 -7.12 6.92 -5.60
CA ASP A 183 -8.01 7.92 -6.17
C ASP A 183 -8.49 8.90 -5.08
N HIS A 184 -8.37 10.21 -5.30
CA HIS A 184 -8.69 11.27 -4.34
C HIS A 184 -7.99 11.12 -2.95
N ALA A 185 -6.89 10.38 -2.86
CA ALA A 185 -6.10 10.33 -1.62
C ALA A 185 -5.46 11.70 -1.34
N ASN A 186 -5.48 12.17 -0.09
CA ASN A 186 -5.01 13.50 0.27
C ASN A 186 -4.03 13.47 1.45
N ALA A 187 -2.75 13.72 1.19
CA ALA A 187 -1.67 13.74 2.16
C ALA A 187 -1.16 15.19 2.35
N THR A 188 -1.59 15.80 3.43
CA THR A 188 -1.36 17.23 3.73
C THR A 188 -0.39 17.47 4.89
N HIS A 189 0.14 16.42 5.48
CA HIS A 189 1.02 16.51 6.66
C HIS A 189 2.40 15.96 6.33
N LEU A 190 3.41 16.62 6.88
CA LEU A 190 4.82 16.25 6.73
C LEU A 190 5.05 14.76 7.00
N ASN A 191 5.84 14.09 6.15
CA ASN A 191 6.22 12.67 6.28
C ASN A 191 5.04 11.70 6.39
N SER A 192 3.82 12.12 6.02
CA SER A 192 2.62 11.32 6.21
C SER A 192 2.16 10.63 4.93
N ILE A 193 1.50 9.49 5.10
CA ILE A 193 1.01 8.66 4.00
C ILE A 193 -0.51 8.55 4.07
N ALA A 194 -1.21 8.96 3.01
CA ALA A 194 -2.62 8.66 2.79
C ALA A 194 -2.74 7.44 1.87
N LEU A 195 -3.17 6.30 2.39
CA LEU A 195 -3.20 5.03 1.66
C LEU A 195 -4.64 4.57 1.41
N GLY A 196 -5.02 4.53 0.15
CA GLY A 196 -6.33 4.10 -0.33
C GLY A 196 -7.19 5.26 -0.83
N THR A 197 -8.17 4.93 -1.67
CA THR A 197 -9.13 5.89 -2.25
C THR A 197 -9.78 6.77 -1.19
N GLY A 198 -9.69 8.08 -1.37
CA GLY A 198 -10.28 9.09 -0.48
C GLY A 198 -9.68 9.12 0.94
N SER A 199 -8.55 8.46 1.17
CA SER A 199 -7.85 8.54 2.47
C SER A 199 -7.28 9.93 2.69
N THR A 200 -7.30 10.41 3.93
CA THR A 200 -6.75 11.71 4.30
C THR A 200 -5.80 11.57 5.48
N THR A 201 -4.67 12.26 5.45
CA THR A 201 -3.77 12.30 6.62
C THR A 201 -4.30 13.24 7.69
N SER A 202 -3.92 12.98 8.91
CA SER A 202 -4.04 13.89 10.04
C SER A 202 -2.66 14.03 10.70
N GLU A 203 -2.47 15.09 11.45
CA GLU A 203 -1.22 15.28 12.19
C GLU A 203 -1.00 14.14 13.19
N ALA A 204 0.21 13.62 13.20
CA ALA A 204 0.60 12.61 14.17
C ALA A 204 0.74 13.24 15.55
N THR A 205 0.10 12.62 16.54
CA THR A 205 0.11 13.09 17.92
C THR A 205 1.04 12.25 18.79
N ALA A 206 1.75 12.93 19.69
CA ALA A 206 2.58 12.25 20.68
C ALA A 206 1.71 11.62 21.78
N GLN A 207 1.75 10.31 21.90
CA GLN A 207 0.98 9.55 22.89
C GLN A 207 1.90 8.80 23.84
N SER A 208 2.37 9.47 24.91
CA SER A 208 3.22 8.85 25.94
C SER A 208 2.41 8.19 27.05
N SER A 209 1.12 8.55 27.17
CA SER A 209 0.20 8.04 28.18
C SER A 209 -1.25 8.18 27.73
N ALA A 210 -2.14 7.43 28.36
CA ALA A 210 -3.58 7.56 28.22
C ALA A 210 -4.26 7.50 29.59
N THR A 211 -5.29 8.32 29.82
CA THR A 211 -6.09 8.27 31.03
C THR A 211 -7.46 7.68 30.70
N ILE A 212 -7.79 6.57 31.32
CA ILE A 212 -9.05 5.85 31.12
C ILE A 212 -9.72 5.64 32.49
N ALA A 213 -10.94 6.13 32.64
CA ALA A 213 -11.72 6.04 33.90
C ALA A 213 -10.92 6.51 35.14
N GLY A 214 -10.14 7.57 35.01
CA GLY A 214 -9.35 8.14 36.12
C GLY A 214 -7.99 7.47 36.36
N HIS A 215 -7.67 6.38 35.68
CA HIS A 215 -6.36 5.72 35.73
C HIS A 215 -5.48 6.15 34.57
N THR A 216 -4.25 6.58 34.85
CA THR A 216 -3.27 6.94 33.84
C THR A 216 -2.33 5.78 33.57
N PHE A 217 -2.34 5.34 32.31
CA PHE A 217 -1.41 4.38 31.76
C PHE A 217 -0.31 5.15 31.02
N GLY A 218 0.94 4.89 31.33
CA GLY A 218 2.08 5.61 30.76
C GLY A 218 3.24 4.70 30.42
N GLY A 219 4.31 5.31 29.91
CA GLY A 219 5.50 4.57 29.49
C GLY A 219 5.33 3.91 28.12
N PHE A 220 4.46 4.45 27.25
CA PHE A 220 4.28 3.93 25.90
C PHE A 220 5.56 4.11 25.09
N ALA A 221 6.03 3.03 24.46
CA ALA A 221 7.09 3.06 23.50
C ALA A 221 6.62 3.71 22.18
N GLY A 222 7.54 4.28 21.39
CA GLY A 222 7.22 4.79 20.07
C GLY A 222 6.17 5.91 20.07
N VAL A 223 6.34 6.90 20.91
CA VAL A 223 5.35 7.96 21.23
C VAL A 223 4.76 8.66 20.00
N GLY A 224 5.45 8.61 18.87
CA GLY A 224 5.06 9.35 17.66
C GLY A 224 5.41 10.85 17.75
N SER A 225 5.41 11.52 16.62
CA SER A 225 5.58 12.97 16.53
C SER A 225 5.05 13.50 15.20
N ALA A 226 4.67 14.77 15.16
CA ALA A 226 4.29 15.44 13.92
C ALA A 226 5.42 15.41 12.87
N ALA A 227 6.68 15.46 13.31
CA ALA A 227 7.84 15.42 12.41
C ALA A 227 8.02 14.06 11.71
N ASN A 228 7.62 12.95 12.36
CA ASN A 228 7.71 11.60 11.78
C ASN A 228 6.48 11.26 10.92
N GLY A 229 5.41 12.05 11.01
CA GLY A 229 4.19 11.84 10.24
C GLY A 229 3.34 10.66 10.71
N SER A 230 2.34 10.35 9.92
CA SER A 230 1.38 9.25 10.17
C SER A 230 1.08 8.48 8.89
N VAL A 231 0.61 7.25 9.04
CA VAL A 231 0.00 6.47 7.94
C VAL A 231 -1.50 6.41 8.18
N SER A 232 -2.28 7.01 7.28
CA SER A 232 -3.74 6.97 7.30
C SER A 232 -4.25 6.05 6.20
N VAL A 233 -5.07 5.08 6.57
CA VAL A 233 -5.70 4.14 5.62
C VAL A 233 -7.16 4.52 5.30
N GLY A 234 -7.64 5.66 5.81
CA GLY A 234 -9.01 6.13 5.63
C GLY A 234 -9.18 7.62 5.89
N LYS A 235 -10.37 8.02 6.22
CA LYS A 235 -10.72 9.36 6.72
C LYS A 235 -11.78 9.25 7.81
N VAL A 236 -11.96 10.31 8.58
CA VAL A 236 -13.02 10.39 9.60
C VAL A 236 -14.39 10.09 8.97
N GLY A 237 -15.10 9.11 9.54
CA GLY A 237 -16.39 8.60 9.06
C GLY A 237 -16.31 7.63 7.88
N ALA A 238 -15.09 7.27 7.44
CA ALA A 238 -14.84 6.24 6.43
C ALA A 238 -13.51 5.53 6.71
N GLU A 239 -13.40 5.01 7.91
CA GLU A 239 -12.26 4.23 8.41
C GLU A 239 -12.19 2.86 7.72
N ARG A 240 -10.98 2.31 7.59
CA ARG A 240 -10.74 0.98 7.03
C ARG A 240 -10.14 0.03 8.05
N GLN A 241 -10.50 -1.23 7.94
CA GLN A 241 -9.87 -2.31 8.69
C GLN A 241 -8.53 -2.69 8.05
N ILE A 242 -7.50 -2.88 8.89
CA ILE A 242 -6.27 -3.55 8.47
C ILE A 242 -6.43 -5.04 8.78
N LYS A 243 -6.47 -5.88 7.75
CA LYS A 243 -6.66 -7.33 7.89
C LYS A 243 -5.33 -8.07 7.67
N ASN A 244 -5.28 -9.34 8.14
CA ASN A 244 -4.12 -10.23 7.99
C ASN A 244 -2.85 -9.68 8.69
N VAL A 245 -3.04 -8.95 9.78
CA VAL A 245 -1.95 -8.49 10.64
C VAL A 245 -1.48 -9.68 11.48
N ALA A 246 -0.20 -10.03 11.38
CA ALA A 246 0.42 -11.02 12.24
C ALA A 246 0.41 -10.56 13.71
N ALA A 247 0.54 -11.48 14.63
CA ALA A 247 0.75 -11.14 16.02
C ALA A 247 2.09 -10.40 16.18
N GLY A 248 2.04 -9.22 16.78
CA GLY A 248 3.22 -8.44 17.12
C GLY A 248 3.90 -8.91 18.40
N GLU A 249 5.15 -8.53 18.60
CA GLU A 249 5.84 -8.73 19.86
C GLU A 249 5.13 -7.95 20.97
N ILE A 250 4.92 -8.59 22.13
CA ILE A 250 4.37 -7.93 23.31
C ILE A 250 5.50 -7.75 24.32
N SER A 251 6.07 -6.56 24.34
CA SER A 251 7.09 -6.15 25.30
C SER A 251 6.94 -4.66 25.65
N ALA A 252 7.66 -4.21 26.68
CA ALA A 252 7.61 -2.81 27.11
C ALA A 252 8.18 -1.83 26.05
N THR A 253 8.96 -2.32 25.09
CA THR A 253 9.62 -1.52 24.06
C THR A 253 9.09 -1.79 22.66
N SER A 254 8.17 -2.73 22.50
CA SER A 254 7.59 -3.06 21.20
C SER A 254 6.76 -1.91 20.65
N THR A 255 6.88 -1.71 19.35
CA THR A 255 6.06 -0.81 18.56
C THR A 255 5.26 -1.54 17.49
N ASP A 256 5.18 -2.87 17.59
CA ASP A 256 4.42 -3.69 16.67
C ASP A 256 2.91 -3.48 16.81
N ALA A 257 2.18 -3.69 15.74
CA ALA A 257 0.73 -3.69 15.79
C ALA A 257 0.22 -4.94 16.52
N VAL A 258 -0.74 -4.74 17.41
CA VAL A 258 -1.43 -5.82 18.12
C VAL A 258 -2.66 -6.26 17.33
N ASN A 259 -2.79 -7.55 17.04
CA ASN A 259 -3.97 -8.07 16.38
C ASN A 259 -5.08 -8.47 17.38
N GLY A 260 -6.29 -8.69 16.85
CA GLY A 260 -7.46 -8.99 17.67
C GLY A 260 -7.33 -10.24 18.54
N SER A 261 -6.51 -11.23 18.15
CA SER A 261 -6.32 -12.45 18.94
C SER A 261 -5.48 -12.20 20.21
N GLN A 262 -4.50 -11.32 20.13
CA GLN A 262 -3.67 -10.90 21.26
C GLN A 262 -4.51 -10.11 22.28
N LEU A 263 -5.30 -9.15 21.81
CA LEU A 263 -6.22 -8.39 22.65
C LEU A 263 -7.28 -9.30 23.32
N TYR A 264 -7.80 -10.28 22.55
CA TYR A 264 -8.73 -11.27 23.08
C TYR A 264 -8.12 -12.06 24.24
N SER A 265 -6.86 -12.51 24.10
CA SER A 265 -6.15 -13.23 25.15
C SER A 265 -6.03 -12.40 26.44
N VAL A 266 -5.62 -11.14 26.33
CA VAL A 266 -5.52 -10.21 27.48
C VAL A 266 -6.89 -9.96 28.13
N ALA A 267 -7.91 -9.70 27.32
CA ALA A 267 -9.27 -9.47 27.82
C ALA A 267 -9.83 -10.68 28.56
N ASN A 268 -9.54 -11.88 28.06
CA ASN A 268 -9.96 -13.13 28.70
C ASN A 268 -9.24 -13.37 30.04
N ASP A 269 -7.95 -13.06 30.10
CA ASP A 269 -7.18 -13.18 31.35
C ASP A 269 -7.65 -12.17 32.43
N LEU A 270 -7.85 -10.91 32.05
CA LEU A 270 -8.40 -9.88 32.92
C LEU A 270 -9.79 -10.25 33.45
N GLN A 271 -10.66 -10.80 32.58
CA GLN A 271 -11.99 -11.27 33.01
C GLN A 271 -11.87 -12.39 34.03
N THR A 272 -10.92 -13.30 33.86
CA THR A 272 -10.64 -14.40 34.80
C THR A 272 -10.15 -13.86 36.15
N GLN A 273 -9.24 -12.88 36.13
CA GLN A 273 -8.74 -12.26 37.38
C GLN A 273 -9.83 -11.49 38.12
N ILE A 274 -10.68 -10.74 37.42
CA ILE A 274 -11.82 -10.04 37.99
C ILE A 274 -12.78 -11.03 38.66
N ASN A 275 -13.08 -12.14 37.99
CA ASN A 275 -13.95 -13.18 38.53
C ASN A 275 -13.39 -13.82 39.81
N ASN A 276 -12.08 -14.04 39.84
CA ASN A 276 -11.40 -14.61 41.03
C ASN A 276 -11.35 -13.65 42.23
N SER A 277 -11.38 -12.34 41.94
CA SER A 277 -11.30 -11.29 42.97
C SER A 277 -12.64 -11.00 43.66
N THR A 278 -13.78 -11.42 43.10
CA THR A 278 -15.11 -11.02 43.60
C THR A 278 -16.15 -12.14 43.48
N PRO A 279 -16.34 -12.94 44.55
CA PRO A 279 -17.10 -14.20 44.52
C PRO A 279 -18.57 -14.15 44.02
N GLY A 280 -19.27 -13.08 44.00
CA GLY A 280 -20.72 -13.11 43.71
C GLY A 280 -21.15 -12.58 42.37
N GLN A 281 -20.30 -11.89 41.61
CA GLN A 281 -20.55 -11.61 40.19
C GLN A 281 -20.24 -12.80 39.28
N ILE A 282 -19.61 -13.80 39.88
CA ILE A 282 -19.17 -15.03 39.26
C ILE A 282 -20.32 -15.70 38.47
N ASN A 283 -21.50 -15.84 39.03
CA ASN A 283 -22.59 -16.54 38.36
C ASN A 283 -23.11 -15.81 37.08
N ASN A 284 -23.16 -14.49 37.10
CA ASN A 284 -23.58 -13.74 35.90
C ASN A 284 -22.45 -13.66 34.86
N ASN A 285 -21.19 -13.59 35.32
CA ASN A 285 -20.03 -13.60 34.44
C ASN A 285 -19.77 -14.99 33.86
N ILE A 286 -20.03 -16.07 34.62
CA ILE A 286 -19.99 -17.45 34.15
C ILE A 286 -21.03 -17.66 33.03
N LYS A 287 -22.26 -17.21 33.22
CA LYS A 287 -23.29 -17.32 32.17
C LYS A 287 -22.89 -16.58 30.86
N ASN A 288 -22.31 -15.39 31.02
CA ASN A 288 -21.83 -14.62 29.87
C ASN A 288 -20.61 -15.27 29.17
N LEU A 289 -19.66 -15.75 30.02
CA LEU A 289 -18.49 -16.48 29.53
C LEU A 289 -18.89 -17.79 28.85
N THR A 290 -19.80 -18.54 29.41
CA THR A 290 -20.34 -19.79 28.80
C THR A 290 -21.01 -19.50 27.47
N SER A 291 -21.77 -18.41 27.36
CA SER A 291 -22.37 -18.00 26.08
C SER A 291 -21.32 -17.60 25.02
N ARG A 292 -20.28 -16.89 25.43
CA ARG A 292 -19.17 -16.48 24.56
C ARG A 292 -18.28 -17.65 24.15
N VAL A 293 -17.97 -18.54 25.10
CA VAL A 293 -17.26 -19.79 24.84
C VAL A 293 -18.02 -20.65 23.86
N GLY A 294 -19.33 -20.82 24.07
CA GLY A 294 -20.19 -21.56 23.13
C GLY A 294 -20.27 -20.91 21.73
N THR A 295 -20.06 -19.60 21.64
CA THR A 295 -19.98 -18.91 20.33
C THR A 295 -18.63 -19.15 19.67
N VAL A 296 -17.54 -19.06 20.43
CA VAL A 296 -16.18 -19.38 19.95
C VAL A 296 -16.07 -20.84 19.56
N GLU A 297 -16.61 -21.73 20.37
CA GLU A 297 -16.67 -23.17 20.07
C GLU A 297 -17.39 -23.45 18.76
N ARG A 298 -18.55 -22.83 18.53
CA ARG A 298 -19.25 -22.94 17.25
C ARG A 298 -18.42 -22.43 16.06
N ARG A 299 -17.67 -21.32 16.24
CA ARG A 299 -16.78 -20.80 15.19
C ARG A 299 -15.58 -21.71 14.95
N VAL A 300 -14.94 -22.17 16.04
CA VAL A 300 -13.84 -23.15 15.95
C VAL A 300 -14.30 -24.43 15.29
N ASN A 301 -15.48 -24.93 15.64
CA ASN A 301 -16.05 -26.12 15.03
C ASN A 301 -16.31 -25.90 13.52
N LYS A 302 -16.80 -24.72 13.15
CA LYS A 302 -16.96 -24.35 11.74
C LYS A 302 -15.61 -24.26 11.00
N VAL A 303 -14.61 -23.63 11.62
CA VAL A 303 -13.25 -23.57 11.07
C VAL A 303 -12.64 -24.97 10.99
N GLY A 304 -12.79 -25.79 12.04
CA GLY A 304 -12.35 -27.18 12.04
C GLY A 304 -13.01 -28.00 10.92
N ALA A 305 -14.31 -27.87 10.77
CA ALA A 305 -15.05 -28.53 9.69
C ALA A 305 -14.61 -28.01 8.31
N GLY A 306 -14.40 -26.71 8.16
CA GLY A 306 -13.88 -26.11 6.93
C GLY A 306 -12.47 -26.56 6.60
N SER A 307 -11.60 -26.58 7.59
CA SER A 307 -10.22 -27.06 7.44
C SER A 307 -10.18 -28.56 7.11
N ALA A 308 -11.04 -29.36 7.75
CA ALA A 308 -11.19 -30.77 7.43
C ALA A 308 -11.69 -30.98 5.99
N ALA A 309 -12.66 -30.18 5.55
CA ALA A 309 -13.16 -30.20 4.19
C ALA A 309 -12.08 -29.82 3.17
N LEU A 310 -11.29 -28.78 3.45
CA LEU A 310 -10.17 -28.35 2.62
C LEU A 310 -9.05 -29.40 2.61
N ALA A 311 -8.79 -30.02 3.76
CA ALA A 311 -7.80 -31.09 3.88
C ALA A 311 -8.20 -32.36 3.14
N ALA A 312 -9.51 -32.59 2.96
CA ALA A 312 -10.02 -33.71 2.17
C ALA A 312 -9.89 -33.52 0.64
N LEU A 313 -9.46 -32.32 0.21
CA LEU A 313 -9.21 -32.02 -1.18
C LEU A 313 -7.90 -32.70 -1.63
N HIS A 314 -7.99 -33.82 -2.28
CA HIS A 314 -6.82 -34.49 -2.80
C HIS A 314 -6.85 -34.48 -4.33
N PRO A 315 -5.76 -34.06 -4.96
CA PRO A 315 -5.63 -34.20 -6.39
C PRO A 315 -5.46 -35.67 -6.73
N LEU A 316 -5.98 -36.09 -7.87
CA LEU A 316 -5.63 -37.37 -8.47
C LEU A 316 -4.14 -37.41 -8.81
N ASP A 317 -3.60 -38.59 -9.04
CA ASP A 317 -2.25 -38.76 -9.52
C ASP A 317 -2.03 -37.96 -10.81
N PHE A 318 -0.78 -37.52 -11.01
CA PHE A 318 -0.44 -36.72 -12.19
C PHE A 318 -0.70 -37.50 -13.47
N ASN A 319 -1.51 -36.94 -14.33
CA ASN A 319 -1.70 -37.39 -15.69
C ASN A 319 -1.21 -36.31 -16.66
N PRO A 320 -0.27 -36.60 -17.54
CA PRO A 320 0.26 -35.60 -18.49
C PRO A 320 -0.82 -35.06 -19.44
N ASP A 321 -1.87 -35.83 -19.70
CA ASP A 321 -2.96 -35.48 -20.61
C ASP A 321 -4.05 -34.64 -19.91
N ASP A 322 -4.10 -34.68 -18.60
CA ASP A 322 -5.12 -33.98 -17.80
C ASP A 322 -4.51 -33.27 -16.61
N LYS A 323 -4.15 -32.00 -16.83
CA LYS A 323 -3.41 -31.19 -15.86
C LYS A 323 -4.28 -30.57 -14.78
N TRP A 324 -5.59 -30.62 -14.95
CA TRP A 324 -6.54 -30.05 -14.03
C TRP A 324 -7.28 -31.16 -13.26
N THR A 325 -7.33 -31.01 -11.96
CA THR A 325 -8.13 -31.82 -11.08
C THR A 325 -9.06 -30.95 -10.29
N ILE A 326 -10.34 -31.26 -10.26
CA ILE A 326 -11.32 -30.68 -9.35
C ILE A 326 -11.58 -31.70 -8.27
N ALA A 327 -11.48 -31.31 -7.02
CA ALA A 327 -11.81 -32.14 -5.89
C ALA A 327 -12.90 -31.46 -5.05
N ALA A 328 -13.79 -32.29 -4.51
CA ALA A 328 -14.74 -31.87 -3.49
C ALA A 328 -14.42 -32.61 -2.19
N GLY A 329 -14.43 -31.87 -1.09
CA GLY A 329 -14.18 -32.40 0.23
C GLY A 329 -15.35 -32.09 1.15
N TYR A 330 -15.65 -33.02 2.05
CA TYR A 330 -16.58 -32.82 3.14
C TYR A 330 -15.82 -32.97 4.46
N GLY A 331 -16.06 -32.05 5.35
CA GLY A 331 -15.50 -32.08 6.68
C GLY A 331 -16.58 -31.97 7.75
N HIS A 332 -16.47 -32.80 8.72
CA HIS A 332 -17.26 -32.76 9.93
C HIS A 332 -16.31 -32.56 11.13
N TYR A 333 -16.62 -31.61 11.97
CA TYR A 333 -15.87 -31.38 13.21
C TYR A 333 -16.86 -31.02 14.31
N HIS A 334 -16.94 -31.88 15.33
CA HIS A 334 -17.95 -31.80 16.36
C HIS A 334 -19.39 -31.73 15.77
N ASN A 335 -20.06 -30.58 15.98
CA ASN A 335 -21.43 -30.35 15.50
C ASN A 335 -21.50 -29.45 14.25
N ALA A 336 -20.38 -29.20 13.62
CA ALA A 336 -20.31 -28.40 12.39
C ALA A 336 -19.92 -29.24 11.19
N ASN A 337 -20.52 -28.88 10.06
CA ASN A 337 -20.26 -29.51 8.78
C ASN A 337 -19.82 -28.43 7.80
N SER A 338 -18.92 -28.77 6.91
CA SER A 338 -18.48 -27.92 5.82
C SER A 338 -18.20 -28.76 4.59
N ALA A 339 -18.42 -28.15 3.43
CA ALA A 339 -17.93 -28.69 2.18
C ALA A 339 -16.86 -27.77 1.62
N ALA A 340 -15.94 -28.32 0.86
CA ALA A 340 -14.92 -27.56 0.15
C ALA A 340 -14.87 -28.00 -1.31
N LEU A 341 -14.57 -27.02 -2.17
CA LEU A 341 -14.24 -27.27 -3.57
C LEU A 341 -12.82 -26.77 -3.82
N GLY A 342 -12.05 -27.53 -4.54
CA GLY A 342 -10.68 -27.18 -4.90
C GLY A 342 -10.35 -27.53 -6.33
N ALA A 343 -9.49 -26.72 -6.92
CA ALA A 343 -8.91 -26.97 -8.22
C ALA A 343 -7.38 -27.08 -8.06
N PHE A 344 -6.83 -28.04 -8.73
CA PHE A 344 -5.41 -28.34 -8.75
C PHE A 344 -4.93 -28.31 -10.19
N TYR A 345 -3.85 -27.56 -10.40
CA TYR A 345 -3.20 -27.50 -11.69
C TYR A 345 -1.78 -28.04 -11.58
N ARG A 346 -1.49 -29.06 -12.34
CA ARG A 346 -0.15 -29.68 -12.41
C ARG A 346 0.43 -29.48 -13.79
N PRO A 347 1.28 -28.48 -14.00
CA PRO A 347 1.97 -28.31 -15.27
C PRO A 347 2.91 -29.48 -15.57
N ASN A 348 3.46 -30.09 -14.53
CA ASN A 348 4.35 -31.24 -14.59
C ASN A 348 4.24 -32.08 -13.29
N GLU A 349 4.97 -33.17 -13.23
CA GLU A 349 4.95 -34.12 -12.10
C GLU A 349 5.50 -33.53 -10.80
N ASP A 350 6.37 -32.53 -10.89
CA ASP A 350 7.10 -31.97 -9.76
C ASP A 350 6.53 -30.65 -9.24
N THR A 351 5.57 -30.09 -9.96
CA THR A 351 4.96 -28.80 -9.60
C THR A 351 3.44 -28.93 -9.57
N MET A 352 2.83 -28.43 -8.52
CA MET A 352 1.38 -28.36 -8.39
C MET A 352 0.99 -27.00 -7.83
N PHE A 353 0.04 -26.38 -8.49
CA PHE A 353 -0.69 -25.22 -7.97
C PHE A 353 -2.04 -25.68 -7.48
N SER A 354 -2.47 -25.18 -6.35
CA SER A 354 -3.78 -25.49 -5.79
C SER A 354 -4.50 -24.23 -5.36
N VAL A 355 -5.80 -24.23 -5.53
CA VAL A 355 -6.71 -23.25 -4.95
C VAL A 355 -7.93 -23.99 -4.45
N GLY A 356 -8.35 -23.68 -3.24
CA GLY A 356 -9.55 -24.30 -2.66
C GLY A 356 -10.31 -23.33 -1.78
N GLY A 357 -11.60 -23.53 -1.65
CA GLY A 357 -12.45 -22.73 -0.78
C GLY A 357 -13.59 -23.54 -0.18
N THR A 358 -14.02 -23.15 1.02
CA THR A 358 -15.19 -23.74 1.66
C THR A 358 -16.48 -23.16 1.09
N VAL A 359 -17.48 -24.00 0.94
CA VAL A 359 -18.84 -23.65 0.52
C VAL A 359 -19.85 -24.08 1.57
N GLY A 360 -20.82 -23.23 1.87
CA GLY A 360 -21.88 -23.54 2.84
C GLY A 360 -21.95 -22.54 3.99
N THR A 361 -22.54 -22.94 5.12
CA THR A 361 -22.84 -22.09 6.29
C THR A 361 -21.67 -21.90 7.25
N GLY A 362 -20.46 -22.34 6.86
CA GLY A 362 -19.23 -22.22 7.66
C GLY A 362 -18.57 -20.83 7.57
N GLU A 363 -17.50 -20.64 8.30
CA GLU A 363 -16.56 -19.56 8.05
C GLU A 363 -15.93 -19.79 6.68
N THR A 364 -15.98 -18.82 5.79
CA THR A 364 -15.39 -18.95 4.45
C THR A 364 -13.86 -19.03 4.57
N GLN A 365 -13.31 -20.12 4.09
CA GLN A 365 -11.87 -20.34 4.04
C GLN A 365 -11.44 -20.46 2.59
N LEU A 366 -10.35 -19.81 2.25
CA LEU A 366 -9.71 -19.92 0.94
C LEU A 366 -8.27 -20.33 1.17
N ASN A 367 -7.80 -21.31 0.43
CA ASN A 367 -6.39 -21.65 0.39
C ASN A 367 -5.87 -21.60 -1.05
N ALA A 368 -4.63 -21.20 -1.17
CA ALA A 368 -3.88 -21.35 -2.42
C ALA A 368 -2.48 -21.85 -2.06
N GLY A 369 -1.94 -22.70 -2.87
CA GLY A 369 -0.65 -23.29 -2.61
C GLY A 369 0.10 -23.62 -3.88
N VAL A 370 1.41 -23.66 -3.75
CA VAL A 370 2.30 -24.25 -4.73
C VAL A 370 3.12 -25.32 -4.04
N SER A 371 3.17 -26.49 -4.65
CA SER A 371 4.01 -27.59 -4.19
C SER A 371 5.03 -27.90 -5.25
N ILE A 372 6.29 -27.91 -4.84
CA ILE A 372 7.43 -28.22 -5.71
C ILE A 372 8.23 -29.32 -5.05
N ARG A 373 8.49 -30.37 -5.80
CA ARG A 373 9.33 -31.45 -5.32
C ARG A 373 10.80 -31.05 -5.47
N LEU A 374 11.52 -31.02 -4.35
CA LEU A 374 12.94 -30.73 -4.28
C LEU A 374 13.71 -32.02 -3.93
N GLY A 375 14.66 -32.40 -4.79
CA GLY A 375 15.55 -33.53 -4.55
C GLY A 375 15.19 -34.84 -5.23
N LYS A 376 16.04 -35.86 -5.05
CA LYS A 376 15.82 -37.19 -5.61
C LYS A 376 14.57 -37.84 -5.03
N ARG A 377 13.78 -38.49 -5.87
CA ARG A 377 12.55 -39.21 -5.46
C ARG A 377 12.82 -40.15 -4.30
N SER A 378 12.15 -39.89 -3.18
CA SER A 378 11.98 -40.86 -2.11
C SER A 378 10.50 -41.33 -2.12
N PRO A 379 10.21 -42.61 -1.98
CA PRO A 379 8.86 -43.14 -2.10
C PRO A 379 7.91 -42.77 -0.94
N GLU A 380 8.37 -42.02 0.08
CA GLU A 380 7.56 -41.73 1.26
C GLU A 380 6.98 -40.30 1.26
N SER A 381 5.67 -40.19 1.13
CA SER A 381 4.91 -38.95 1.25
C SER A 381 4.84 -38.50 2.71
N ARG A 382 5.65 -37.50 3.09
CA ARG A 382 5.70 -36.94 4.47
C ARG A 382 4.49 -36.08 4.87
N SER A 383 3.57 -35.75 3.95
CA SER A 383 2.51 -34.77 4.23
C SER A 383 1.42 -35.25 5.19
N ARG A 384 1.13 -36.57 5.22
CA ARG A 384 0.09 -37.13 6.10
C ARG A 384 0.46 -37.18 7.57
N VAL A 385 1.74 -37.36 7.90
CA VAL A 385 2.23 -37.44 9.28
C VAL A 385 2.29 -36.06 9.95
N ALA A 386 2.61 -35.00 9.20
CA ALA A 386 2.64 -33.64 9.71
C ALA A 386 1.24 -33.17 10.13
N MET A 387 0.22 -33.44 9.31
CA MET A 387 -1.18 -33.07 9.59
C MET A 387 -1.77 -33.84 10.80
N GLY A 388 -1.40 -35.10 10.99
CA GLY A 388 -1.83 -35.88 12.14
C GLY A 388 -1.27 -35.35 13.48
N ARG A 389 -0.08 -34.77 13.48
CA ARG A 389 0.53 -34.17 14.68
C ARG A 389 -0.13 -32.85 15.06
N GLU A 390 -0.46 -32.02 14.10
CA GLU A 390 -1.07 -30.71 14.34
C GLU A 390 -2.48 -30.81 14.90
N ILE A 391 -3.27 -31.77 14.41
CA ILE A 391 -4.60 -32.11 14.95
C ILE A 391 -4.50 -32.66 16.37
N ALA A 392 -3.48 -33.48 16.66
CA ALA A 392 -3.27 -34.02 18.01
C ALA A 392 -2.89 -32.91 19.02
N GLU A 393 -2.10 -31.93 18.60
CA GLU A 393 -1.70 -30.79 19.45
C GLU A 393 -2.87 -29.83 19.71
N LEU A 394 -3.73 -29.57 18.73
CA LEU A 394 -4.97 -28.79 18.92
C LEU A 394 -5.94 -29.45 19.88
N ASN A 395 -6.12 -30.77 19.78
CA ASN A 395 -6.96 -31.53 20.71
C ASN A 395 -6.39 -31.52 22.15
N ALA A 396 -5.07 -31.57 22.31
CA ALA A 396 -4.45 -31.48 23.61
C ALA A 396 -4.67 -30.11 24.27
N ARG A 397 -4.60 -29.02 23.50
CA ARG A 397 -4.89 -27.65 23.98
C ARG A 397 -6.37 -27.47 24.36
N LEU A 398 -7.27 -28.08 23.61
CA LEU A 398 -8.70 -28.06 23.92
C LEU A 398 -8.99 -28.78 25.24
N GLN A 399 -8.40 -29.95 25.47
CA GLN A 399 -8.52 -30.71 26.72
C GLN A 399 -7.92 -29.97 27.95
N ASP A 400 -6.80 -29.25 27.76
CA ASP A 400 -6.21 -28.44 28.81
C ASP A 400 -7.12 -27.25 29.22
N MET A 401 -7.81 -26.66 28.24
CA MET A 401 -8.79 -25.59 28.43
C MET A 401 -10.04 -26.09 29.15
N GLU A 402 -10.55 -27.27 28.84
CA GLU A 402 -11.67 -27.92 29.55
C GLU A 402 -11.33 -28.26 30.98
N ASN A 403 -10.13 -28.75 31.25
CA ASN A 403 -9.66 -29.07 32.60
C ASN A 403 -9.51 -27.79 33.45
N LYS A 404 -8.99 -26.72 32.90
CA LYS A 404 -8.91 -25.40 33.56
C LYS A 404 -10.30 -24.84 33.88
N TYR A 405 -11.26 -25.00 32.98
CA TYR A 405 -12.65 -24.59 33.14
C TYR A 405 -13.33 -25.36 34.31
N ASN A 406 -13.15 -26.68 34.33
CA ASN A 406 -13.74 -27.53 35.38
C ASN A 406 -13.12 -27.27 36.78
N ASN A 407 -11.82 -26.99 36.82
CA ASN A 407 -11.16 -26.57 38.08
C ASN A 407 -11.69 -25.21 38.57
N LEU A 408 -11.93 -24.27 37.69
CA LEU A 408 -12.49 -22.95 37.99
C LEU A 408 -13.92 -23.09 38.59
N LEU A 409 -14.75 -23.95 37.99
CA LEU A 409 -16.07 -24.28 38.47
C LEU A 409 -16.07 -24.84 39.93
N GLN A 410 -15.08 -25.67 40.26
CA GLN A 410 -14.94 -26.24 41.60
C GLN A 410 -14.56 -25.22 42.67
N ILE A 411 -13.79 -24.21 42.30
CA ILE A 411 -13.33 -23.16 43.23
C ILE A 411 -14.43 -22.11 43.46
N LEU A 412 -15.33 -21.92 42.50
CA LEU A 412 -16.28 -20.83 42.43
C LEU A 412 -17.68 -21.11 43.01
N THR A 413 -18.01 -22.36 43.32
CA THR A 413 -19.32 -22.77 43.84
C THR A 413 -19.67 -22.37 45.27
N PRO A 414 -18.77 -21.90 46.17
CA PRO A 414 -19.15 -21.65 47.56
C PRO A 414 -19.55 -20.21 47.95
N HIS A 415 -19.41 -19.20 47.09
CA HIS A 415 -19.52 -17.80 47.56
C HIS A 415 -20.37 -16.93 46.63
N ALA A 416 -21.64 -16.72 46.94
CA ALA A 416 -22.56 -15.86 46.19
C ALA A 416 -22.52 -14.38 46.64
N ILE A 417 -22.44 -13.46 45.74
CA ILE A 417 -22.59 -12.00 45.96
C ILE A 417 -24.06 -11.59 45.98
N ASP A 418 -24.35 -10.58 46.75
CA ASP A 418 -25.64 -9.95 46.86
C ASP A 418 -25.87 -8.98 45.65
N PRO A 419 -26.75 -9.31 44.70
CA PRO A 419 -26.99 -8.50 43.50
C PRO A 419 -27.77 -7.19 43.79
N SER A 420 -28.23 -6.96 45.03
CA SER A 420 -28.96 -5.76 45.39
C SER A 420 -28.07 -4.56 45.76
N LYS A 421 -26.78 -4.80 45.99
CA LYS A 421 -25.82 -3.76 46.36
C LYS A 421 -25.12 -3.19 45.12
N THR A 422 -25.45 -1.95 44.80
CA THR A 422 -24.83 -1.23 43.63
C THR A 422 -24.28 0.13 44.08
N ALA A 423 -23.19 0.57 43.49
CA ALA A 423 -22.65 1.93 43.60
C ALA A 423 -22.88 2.71 42.30
N GLU A 424 -23.13 4.00 42.39
CA GLU A 424 -23.29 4.85 41.21
C GLU A 424 -21.98 5.45 40.74
N PHE A 425 -21.75 5.40 39.44
CA PHE A 425 -20.60 6.02 38.75
C PHE A 425 -21.09 7.08 37.78
N PRO A 426 -20.93 8.39 38.12
CA PRO A 426 -21.41 9.48 37.26
C PRO A 426 -20.73 9.57 35.89
N ASP A 427 -19.53 9.01 35.75
CA ASP A 427 -18.68 9.13 34.56
C ASP A 427 -18.86 7.97 33.55
N VAL A 428 -19.68 6.99 33.87
CA VAL A 428 -19.97 5.87 32.98
C VAL A 428 -21.46 5.93 32.56
N PRO A 429 -21.79 6.04 31.30
CA PRO A 429 -23.19 6.06 30.86
C PRO A 429 -23.95 4.80 31.29
N ARG A 430 -25.14 4.94 31.83
CA ARG A 430 -25.96 3.81 32.34
C ARG A 430 -26.29 2.76 31.25
N ASN A 431 -26.21 3.12 29.99
CA ASN A 431 -26.37 2.22 28.84
C ASN A 431 -25.07 1.54 28.37
N HIS A 432 -23.96 1.83 29.02
CA HIS A 432 -22.70 1.15 28.69
C HIS A 432 -22.76 -0.32 29.14
N TRP A 433 -22.38 -1.26 28.27
CA TRP A 433 -22.47 -2.72 28.51
C TRP A 433 -21.85 -3.19 29.84
N ALA A 434 -20.83 -2.48 30.33
CA ALA A 434 -20.14 -2.78 31.57
C ALA A 434 -20.75 -2.08 32.82
N TYR A 435 -21.67 -1.13 32.69
CA TYR A 435 -22.16 -0.31 33.79
C TYR A 435 -22.77 -1.13 34.94
N GLN A 436 -23.61 -2.12 34.61
CA GLN A 436 -24.26 -2.99 35.58
C GLN A 436 -23.26 -3.81 36.41
N TYR A 437 -22.21 -4.30 35.76
CA TYR A 437 -21.18 -5.12 36.42
C TYR A 437 -20.28 -4.28 37.31
N ILE A 438 -19.85 -3.10 36.85
CA ILE A 438 -19.00 -2.18 37.61
C ILE A 438 -19.76 -1.65 38.86
N SER A 439 -21.04 -1.28 38.71
CA SER A 439 -21.84 -0.76 39.82
C SER A 439 -22.11 -1.83 40.90
N GLN A 440 -22.31 -3.09 40.51
CA GLN A 440 -22.44 -4.22 41.44
C GLN A 440 -21.14 -4.59 42.15
N LEU A 441 -20.02 -4.54 41.41
CA LEU A 441 -18.69 -4.77 41.97
C LEU A 441 -18.36 -3.77 43.08
N ALA A 442 -18.52 -2.48 42.78
CA ALA A 442 -18.21 -1.41 43.70
C ALA A 442 -19.21 -1.31 44.89
N GLY A 443 -20.46 -1.76 44.73
CA GLY A 443 -21.45 -1.83 45.79
C GLY A 443 -21.19 -2.93 46.85
N ASN A 444 -20.37 -3.92 46.48
CA ASN A 444 -20.05 -5.05 47.38
C ASN A 444 -18.63 -4.96 47.98
N GLY A 445 -17.88 -3.86 47.73
CA GLY A 445 -16.57 -3.60 48.32
C GLY A 445 -15.48 -4.24 47.53
#